data_5b184a83424067da1be9abb91edd8bd9
#
_entry.id   5b184a83424067da1be9abb91edd8bd9
#
_cell.length_a   1.000
_cell.length_b   1.000
_cell.length_c   1.000
_cell.angle_alpha   90.00
_cell.angle_beta   90.00
_cell.angle_gamma   90.00
#
_symmetry.space_group_name_H-M   'P 1'
#
loop_
_entity.id
_entity.type
_entity.pdbx_description
1 polymer ?
#
loop_
_entity_poly.entity_id
_entity_poly.type
_entity_poly.pdbx_seq_one_letter_code
_entity_poly.pdbx_strand_id
1 'polypeptide(L)'
;IMAVPAASTAGAEDLAYAREVREFRNTLALLCSDDGPIKGMFDRPSTVKVTKDMPAVSLSLSAIEDDGDDVVGAAMLCSWTWAAGVIEAQQASGQRRNIFQPQDELWRGLRAGPGLVEKTDRMTRLNRHRGIVSAQSTHSLSDLDALATVEDRAKARGMAARNAIKILGGLDGEEMK
;
A
#
# COMPACT_ATOMS: atom_id res chain seq x y z
N ILE A 1 12.37 -3.28 -18.86
CA ILE A 1 13.60 -3.15 -18.04
C ILE A 1 14.65 -2.53 -18.95
N MET A 2 14.92 -1.24 -18.78
CA MET A 2 16.03 -0.57 -19.48
C MET A 2 17.35 -1.04 -18.86
N ALA A 3 18.21 -1.66 -19.65
CA ALA A 3 19.57 -1.98 -19.22
C ALA A 3 20.33 -0.69 -18.92
N VAL A 4 20.86 -0.54 -17.72
CA VAL A 4 21.75 0.57 -17.36
C VAL A 4 23.10 0.29 -18.04
N PRO A 5 23.64 1.21 -18.83
CA PRO A 5 24.93 0.99 -19.51
C PRO A 5 26.03 0.85 -18.47
N ALA A 6 26.95 -0.11 -18.71
CA ALA A 6 28.15 -0.29 -17.91
C ALA A 6 29.01 0.97 -17.95
N ALA A 7 29.60 1.32 -16.82
CA ALA A 7 30.43 2.50 -16.63
C ALA A 7 31.61 2.54 -17.62
N SER A 8 31.50 3.37 -18.63
CA SER A 8 32.62 3.83 -19.43
C SER A 8 32.81 5.31 -19.12
N THR A 9 34.00 5.67 -18.59
CA THR A 9 34.52 7.02 -18.33
C THR A 9 33.45 8.06 -17.98
N ALA A 10 32.88 7.93 -16.80
CA ALA A 10 31.86 8.82 -16.31
C ALA A 10 32.42 10.21 -16.01
N GLY A 11 31.91 11.22 -16.69
CA GLY A 11 32.09 12.62 -16.29
C GLY A 11 31.51 12.89 -14.90
N ALA A 12 31.74 14.05 -14.35
CA ALA A 12 31.25 14.44 -13.01
C ALA A 12 29.71 14.30 -12.89
N GLU A 13 28.98 14.49 -13.98
CA GLU A 13 27.53 14.33 -14.08
C GLU A 13 27.09 12.88 -13.90
N ASP A 14 27.82 11.92 -14.48
CA ASP A 14 27.52 10.48 -14.32
C ASP A 14 27.78 10.01 -12.90
N LEU A 15 28.79 10.57 -12.24
CA LEU A 15 29.07 10.26 -10.82
C LEU A 15 28.02 10.88 -9.88
N ALA A 16 27.51 12.07 -10.19
CA ALA A 16 26.42 12.69 -9.44
C ALA A 16 25.13 11.88 -9.59
N TYR A 17 24.78 11.49 -10.82
CA TYR A 17 23.65 10.62 -11.11
C TYR A 17 23.78 9.27 -10.41
N ALA A 18 24.94 8.62 -10.46
CA ALA A 18 25.17 7.34 -9.81
C ALA A 18 25.02 7.42 -8.28
N ARG A 19 25.35 8.56 -7.68
CA ARG A 19 25.14 8.81 -6.24
C ARG A 19 23.66 8.99 -5.90
N GLU A 20 22.93 9.80 -6.68
CA GLU A 20 21.50 10.04 -6.48
C GLU A 20 20.66 8.77 -6.60
N VAL A 21 20.96 7.91 -7.59
CA VAL A 21 20.19 6.68 -7.80
C VAL A 21 20.68 5.50 -6.97
N ARG A 22 21.76 5.65 -6.20
CA ARG A 22 22.37 4.54 -5.45
C ARG A 22 21.41 3.93 -4.43
N GLU A 23 20.73 4.75 -3.66
CA GLU A 23 19.78 4.28 -2.65
C GLU A 23 18.59 3.56 -3.30
N PHE A 24 18.06 4.13 -4.36
CA PHE A 24 16.99 3.51 -5.13
C PHE A 24 17.40 2.16 -5.73
N ARG A 25 18.60 2.09 -6.33
CA ARG A 25 19.15 0.83 -6.84
C ARG A 25 19.37 -0.21 -5.76
N ASN A 26 19.88 0.20 -4.61
CA ASN A 26 20.09 -0.71 -3.47
C ASN A 26 18.76 -1.24 -2.95
N THR A 27 17.74 -0.39 -2.84
CA THR A 27 16.39 -0.81 -2.45
C THR A 27 15.79 -1.79 -3.45
N LEU A 28 15.88 -1.50 -4.75
CA LEU A 28 15.43 -2.43 -5.78
C LEU A 28 16.20 -3.75 -5.76
N ALA A 29 17.51 -3.70 -5.55
CA ALA A 29 18.34 -4.90 -5.43
C ALA A 29 17.92 -5.76 -4.23
N LEU A 30 17.63 -5.15 -3.09
CA LEU A 30 17.08 -5.83 -1.90
C LEU A 30 15.71 -6.46 -2.19
N LEU A 31 14.84 -5.75 -2.87
CA LEU A 31 13.50 -6.23 -3.25
C LEU A 31 13.56 -7.42 -4.23
N CYS A 32 14.57 -7.45 -5.12
CA CYS A 32 14.70 -8.44 -6.20
C CYS A 32 15.85 -9.42 -5.97
N SER A 33 16.54 -9.36 -4.82
CA SER A 33 17.69 -10.22 -4.57
C SER A 33 17.26 -11.64 -4.22
N ASP A 34 18.12 -12.60 -4.64
CA ASP A 34 17.89 -14.01 -4.33
C ASP A 34 17.98 -14.36 -2.85
N ASP A 35 18.53 -13.48 -2.02
CA ASP A 35 18.71 -13.64 -0.58
C ASP A 35 17.85 -12.67 0.25
N GLY A 36 17.00 -11.88 -0.41
CA GLY A 36 16.14 -10.88 0.25
C GLY A 36 14.88 -11.47 0.90
N PRO A 37 14.35 -10.81 1.93
CA PRO A 37 13.15 -11.27 2.67
C PRO A 37 11.90 -11.37 1.80
N ILE A 38 11.87 -10.66 0.66
CA ILE A 38 10.73 -10.65 -0.28
C ILE A 38 11.09 -11.31 -1.63
N LYS A 39 12.08 -12.21 -1.60
CA LYS A 39 12.46 -13.03 -2.75
C LYS A 39 11.26 -13.65 -3.44
N GLY A 40 11.19 -13.51 -4.74
CA GLY A 40 10.15 -14.13 -5.57
C GLY A 40 8.83 -13.38 -5.59
N MET A 41 8.66 -12.31 -4.77
CA MET A 41 7.41 -11.53 -4.75
C MET A 41 7.31 -10.53 -5.91
N PHE A 42 8.44 -9.90 -6.29
CA PHE A 42 8.43 -8.78 -7.23
C PHE A 42 9.35 -8.97 -8.44
N ASP A 43 10.10 -10.04 -8.50
CA ASP A 43 11.13 -10.34 -9.50
C ASP A 43 10.61 -11.15 -10.70
N ARG A 44 9.33 -11.56 -10.68
CA ARG A 44 8.73 -12.43 -11.70
C ARG A 44 7.37 -11.92 -12.15
N PRO A 45 6.90 -12.33 -13.33
CA PRO A 45 5.53 -12.09 -13.75
C PRO A 45 4.52 -12.63 -12.73
N SER A 46 3.41 -11.92 -12.52
CA SER A 46 2.35 -12.35 -11.62
C SER A 46 1.85 -13.75 -11.97
N THR A 47 1.81 -14.63 -10.97
CA THR A 47 1.23 -15.98 -11.09
C THR A 47 -0.29 -15.96 -10.99
N VAL A 48 -0.87 -14.88 -10.47
CA VAL A 48 -2.31 -14.71 -10.31
C VAL A 48 -2.85 -13.91 -11.49
N LYS A 49 -3.67 -14.57 -12.32
CA LYS A 49 -4.41 -13.90 -13.39
C LYS A 49 -5.76 -13.47 -12.85
N VAL A 50 -5.89 -12.20 -12.55
CA VAL A 50 -7.17 -11.63 -12.16
C VAL A 50 -7.77 -10.93 -13.36
N THR A 51 -9.00 -11.26 -13.67
CA THR A 51 -9.76 -10.62 -14.73
C THR A 51 -10.69 -9.56 -14.15
N LYS A 52 -10.95 -8.52 -14.93
CA LYS A 52 -11.89 -7.44 -14.58
C LYS A 52 -13.32 -7.94 -14.29
N ASP A 53 -13.64 -9.16 -14.71
CA ASP A 53 -14.99 -9.74 -14.62
C ASP A 53 -15.20 -10.57 -13.34
N MET A 54 -14.18 -10.71 -12.49
CA MET A 54 -14.32 -11.42 -11.22
C MET A 54 -15.33 -10.71 -10.30
N PRO A 55 -16.30 -11.45 -9.75
CA PRO A 55 -17.32 -10.87 -8.87
C PRO A 55 -16.76 -10.47 -7.50
N ALA A 56 -15.73 -11.16 -7.04
CA ALA A 56 -15.03 -10.89 -5.79
C ALA A 56 -13.59 -11.37 -5.85
N VAL A 57 -12.70 -10.68 -5.13
CA VAL A 57 -11.30 -11.07 -4.94
C VAL A 57 -10.96 -10.87 -3.47
N SER A 58 -10.35 -11.87 -2.88
CA SER A 58 -9.76 -11.80 -1.55
C SER A 58 -8.27 -12.01 -1.64
N LEU A 59 -7.51 -11.11 -1.02
CA LEU A 59 -6.05 -11.20 -0.93
C LEU A 59 -5.71 -11.44 0.54
N SER A 60 -5.30 -12.67 0.86
CA SER A 60 -4.86 -13.02 2.21
C SER A 60 -3.35 -12.84 2.34
N LEU A 61 -2.94 -12.21 3.42
CA LEU A 61 -1.53 -12.02 3.78
C LEU A 61 -1.10 -12.95 4.94
N SER A 62 -1.98 -13.88 5.36
CA SER A 62 -1.71 -14.76 6.50
C SER A 62 -0.44 -15.62 6.34
N ALA A 63 -0.03 -15.91 5.10
CA ALA A 63 1.19 -16.68 4.84
C ALA A 63 2.49 -15.90 5.11
N ILE A 64 2.42 -14.58 5.20
CA ILE A 64 3.58 -13.68 5.42
C ILE A 64 3.41 -12.83 6.67
N GLU A 65 2.45 -13.15 7.51
CA GLU A 65 2.11 -12.35 8.69
C GLU A 65 3.28 -12.18 9.67
N ASP A 66 4.12 -13.20 9.78
CA ASP A 66 5.27 -13.25 10.66
C ASP A 66 6.59 -12.79 10.01
N ASP A 67 6.57 -12.42 8.71
CA ASP A 67 7.79 -12.08 7.96
C ASP A 67 8.33 -10.66 8.23
N GLY A 68 7.67 -9.93 9.11
CA GLY A 68 8.05 -8.55 9.46
C GLY A 68 7.24 -7.48 8.73
N ASP A 69 7.18 -6.30 9.35
CA ASP A 69 6.32 -5.19 8.90
C ASP A 69 6.67 -4.71 7.48
N ASP A 70 7.94 -4.77 7.07
CA ASP A 70 8.38 -4.34 5.74
C ASP A 70 7.81 -5.24 4.63
N VAL A 71 7.82 -6.56 4.86
CA VAL A 71 7.30 -7.56 3.91
C VAL A 71 5.80 -7.43 3.80
N VAL A 72 5.11 -7.40 4.94
CA VAL A 72 3.65 -7.24 5.01
C VAL A 72 3.23 -5.93 4.36
N GLY A 73 3.92 -4.84 4.67
CA GLY A 73 3.65 -3.54 4.09
C GLY A 73 3.84 -3.47 2.59
N ALA A 74 4.90 -4.08 2.08
CA ALA A 74 5.13 -4.19 0.64
C ALA A 74 4.02 -4.98 -0.05
N ALA A 75 3.59 -6.10 0.53
CA ALA A 75 2.50 -6.91 0.01
C ALA A 75 1.15 -6.17 0.05
N MET A 76 0.86 -5.45 1.14
CA MET A 76 -0.33 -4.59 1.24
C MET A 76 -0.33 -3.50 0.18
N LEU A 77 0.79 -2.81 0.00
CA LEU A 77 0.94 -1.77 -1.03
C LEU A 77 0.69 -2.31 -2.44
N CYS A 78 1.25 -3.48 -2.74
CA CYS A 78 1.04 -4.14 -4.03
C CYS A 78 -0.41 -4.54 -4.23
N SER A 79 -1.04 -5.12 -3.21
CA SER A 79 -2.45 -5.51 -3.21
C SER A 79 -3.37 -4.31 -3.45
N TRP A 80 -3.14 -3.21 -2.75
CA TRP A 80 -3.93 -1.99 -2.91
C TRP A 80 -3.72 -1.34 -4.27
N THR A 81 -2.48 -1.33 -4.76
CA THR A 81 -2.16 -0.76 -6.09
C THR A 81 -2.79 -1.57 -7.20
N TRP A 82 -2.72 -2.90 -7.07
CA TRP A 82 -3.36 -3.81 -7.98
C TRP A 82 -4.89 -3.64 -7.99
N ALA A 83 -5.53 -3.61 -6.82
CA ALA A 83 -6.97 -3.38 -6.70
C ALA A 83 -7.39 -2.05 -7.34
N ALA A 84 -6.64 -0.98 -7.10
CA ALA A 84 -6.89 0.31 -7.73
C ALA A 84 -6.80 0.22 -9.27
N GLY A 85 -5.82 -0.48 -9.82
CA GLY A 85 -5.67 -0.69 -11.27
C GLY A 85 -6.83 -1.48 -11.87
N VAL A 86 -7.32 -2.52 -11.20
CA VAL A 86 -8.50 -3.29 -11.63
C VAL A 86 -9.74 -2.41 -11.65
N ILE A 87 -9.95 -1.61 -10.60
CA ILE A 87 -11.07 -0.68 -10.50
C ILE A 87 -11.02 0.36 -11.64
N GLU A 88 -9.85 0.93 -11.88
CA GLU A 88 -9.66 1.91 -12.97
C GLU A 88 -9.93 1.28 -14.34
N ALA A 89 -9.47 0.06 -14.58
CA ALA A 89 -9.72 -0.67 -15.82
C ALA A 89 -11.22 -0.96 -16.02
N GLN A 90 -11.94 -1.32 -14.97
CA GLN A 90 -13.39 -1.52 -15.01
C GLN A 90 -14.13 -0.23 -15.35
N GLN A 91 -13.75 0.88 -14.71
CA GLN A 91 -14.35 2.18 -14.97
C GLN A 91 -14.09 2.67 -16.39
N ALA A 92 -12.87 2.47 -16.90
CA ALA A 92 -12.49 2.82 -18.27
C ALA A 92 -13.28 2.01 -19.32
N SER A 93 -13.72 0.79 -19.01
CA SER A 93 -14.55 -0.02 -19.89
C SER A 93 -16.00 0.42 -19.99
N GLY A 94 -16.41 1.49 -19.31
CA GLY A 94 -17.79 1.99 -19.27
C GLY A 94 -18.71 1.19 -18.35
N GLN A 95 -18.24 0.12 -17.75
CA GLN A 95 -18.99 -0.67 -16.77
C GLN A 95 -18.92 -0.03 -15.40
N ARG A 96 -19.89 0.77 -15.03
CA ARG A 96 -19.99 1.28 -13.66
C ARG A 96 -20.52 0.18 -12.74
N ARG A 97 -19.66 -0.30 -11.85
CA ARG A 97 -20.03 -1.20 -10.76
C ARG A 97 -19.77 -0.50 -9.43
N ASN A 98 -20.69 -0.69 -8.49
CA ASN A 98 -20.42 -0.35 -7.11
C ASN A 98 -19.46 -1.41 -6.53
N ILE A 99 -18.41 -0.95 -5.88
CA ILE A 99 -17.36 -1.82 -5.36
C ILE A 99 -17.34 -1.67 -3.85
N PHE A 100 -17.33 -2.79 -3.15
CA PHE A 100 -17.09 -2.85 -1.72
C PHE A 100 -15.66 -3.30 -1.49
N GLN A 101 -14.86 -2.46 -0.83
CA GLN A 101 -13.44 -2.69 -0.58
C GLN A 101 -13.17 -2.70 0.93
N PRO A 102 -13.25 -3.85 1.58
CA PRO A 102 -12.80 -3.99 2.96
C PRO A 102 -11.27 -4.04 3.03
N GLN A 103 -10.72 -3.36 4.02
CA GLN A 103 -9.30 -3.34 4.34
C GLN A 103 -9.16 -3.66 5.83
N ASP A 104 -8.67 -4.84 6.11
CA ASP A 104 -8.40 -5.28 7.47
C ASP A 104 -6.98 -4.89 7.89
N GLU A 105 -6.74 -4.76 9.19
CA GLU A 105 -5.43 -4.39 9.75
C GLU A 105 -4.82 -3.14 9.10
N LEU A 106 -5.64 -2.12 8.86
CA LEU A 106 -5.21 -0.89 8.18
C LEU A 106 -3.95 -0.29 8.78
N TRP A 107 -3.83 -0.33 10.10
CA TRP A 107 -2.69 0.23 10.83
C TRP A 107 -1.35 -0.36 10.41
N ARG A 108 -1.29 -1.66 10.10
CA ARG A 108 -0.06 -2.32 9.61
C ARG A 108 0.42 -1.69 8.30
N GLY A 109 -0.51 -1.50 7.36
CA GLY A 109 -0.20 -0.84 6.09
C GLY A 109 0.26 0.60 6.26
N LEU A 110 -0.36 1.35 7.18
CA LEU A 110 0.02 2.75 7.42
C LEU A 110 1.41 2.88 8.07
N ARG A 111 1.82 1.91 8.90
CA ARG A 111 3.14 1.89 9.57
C ARG A 111 4.28 1.41 8.69
N ALA A 112 3.99 0.67 7.64
CA ALA A 112 4.99 -0.01 6.84
C ALA A 112 5.92 0.92 6.04
N GLY A 113 5.60 2.21 5.92
CA GLY A 113 6.54 3.14 5.31
C GLY A 113 5.99 4.54 5.04
N PRO A 114 6.89 5.49 4.85
CA PRO A 114 6.53 6.86 4.52
C PRO A 114 5.75 6.92 3.18
N GLY A 115 4.75 7.77 3.13
CA GLY A 115 3.91 7.97 1.94
C GLY A 115 2.71 7.01 1.82
N LEU A 116 2.65 5.92 2.61
CA LEU A 116 1.49 5.02 2.59
C LEU A 116 0.25 5.67 3.18
N VAL A 117 0.41 6.47 4.23
CA VAL A 117 -0.67 7.27 4.81
C VAL A 117 -1.24 8.24 3.77
N GLU A 118 -0.37 8.97 3.07
CA GLU A 118 -0.76 9.90 2.00
C GLU A 118 -1.50 9.19 0.87
N LYS A 119 -0.96 8.05 0.42
CA LYS A 119 -1.59 7.26 -0.65
C LYS A 119 -2.98 6.78 -0.24
N THR A 120 -3.12 6.27 0.97
CA THR A 120 -4.39 5.76 1.50
C THR A 120 -5.40 6.90 1.66
N ASP A 121 -4.98 8.04 2.21
CA ASP A 121 -5.82 9.23 2.34
C ASP A 121 -6.33 9.70 0.97
N ARG A 122 -5.47 9.78 -0.02
CA ARG A 122 -5.85 10.17 -1.38
C ARG A 122 -6.82 9.19 -2.03
N MET A 123 -6.60 7.90 -1.86
CA MET A 123 -7.50 6.88 -2.39
C MET A 123 -8.90 6.99 -1.77
N THR A 124 -8.99 7.12 -0.45
CA THR A 124 -10.27 7.21 0.25
C THR A 124 -11.08 8.47 -0.11
N ARG A 125 -10.43 9.60 -0.36
CA ARG A 125 -11.10 10.83 -0.81
C ARG A 125 -11.81 10.69 -2.16
N LEU A 126 -11.29 9.86 -3.05
CA LEU A 126 -11.82 9.68 -4.41
C LEU A 126 -12.87 8.57 -4.50
N ASN A 127 -13.00 7.74 -3.48
CA ASN A 127 -13.86 6.55 -3.48
C ASN A 127 -15.33 6.86 -3.79
N ARG A 128 -15.87 7.94 -3.20
CA ARG A 128 -17.26 8.35 -3.41
C ARG A 128 -17.58 8.60 -4.88
N HIS A 129 -16.72 9.33 -5.59
CA HIS A 129 -16.91 9.63 -7.01
C HIS A 129 -16.76 8.40 -7.91
N ARG A 130 -16.03 7.40 -7.43
CA ARG A 130 -15.76 6.15 -8.13
C ARG A 130 -16.77 5.04 -7.84
N GLY A 131 -17.77 5.29 -6.98
CA GLY A 131 -18.72 4.27 -6.56
C GLY A 131 -18.10 3.17 -5.68
N ILE A 132 -17.05 3.52 -4.93
CA ILE A 132 -16.35 2.61 -4.03
C ILE A 132 -16.79 2.87 -2.61
N VAL A 133 -17.27 1.84 -1.93
CA VAL A 133 -17.47 1.83 -0.48
C VAL A 133 -16.25 1.18 0.16
N SER A 134 -15.51 1.94 0.94
CA SER A 134 -14.36 1.45 1.70
C SER A 134 -14.79 1.16 3.13
N ALA A 135 -14.51 -0.04 3.63
CA ALA A 135 -14.59 -0.39 5.03
C ALA A 135 -13.16 -0.64 5.53
N GLN A 136 -12.82 -0.01 6.64
CA GLN A 136 -11.48 -0.08 7.21
C GLN A 136 -11.58 -0.53 8.65
N SER A 137 -10.81 -1.54 9.04
CA SER A 137 -10.71 -1.97 10.43
C SER A 137 -9.32 -1.74 11.00
N THR A 138 -9.27 -1.47 12.28
CA THR A 138 -8.06 -1.35 13.09
C THR A 138 -8.38 -1.82 14.50
N HIS A 139 -7.38 -2.27 15.24
CA HIS A 139 -7.60 -2.73 16.61
C HIS A 139 -7.92 -1.59 17.56
N SER A 140 -7.25 -0.45 17.37
CA SER A 140 -7.30 0.66 18.29
C SER A 140 -7.15 1.98 17.51
N LEU A 141 -7.74 3.06 18.03
CA LEU A 141 -7.49 4.40 17.52
C LEU A 141 -6.07 4.88 17.88
N SER A 142 -5.49 4.35 18.95
CA SER A 142 -4.11 4.65 19.36
C SER A 142 -3.07 4.16 18.34
N ASP A 143 -3.40 3.16 17.51
CA ASP A 143 -2.54 2.72 16.41
C ASP A 143 -2.25 3.84 15.41
N LEU A 144 -3.22 4.73 15.19
CA LEU A 144 -3.07 5.89 14.32
C LEU A 144 -2.14 6.94 14.92
N ASP A 145 -2.03 6.98 16.24
CA ASP A 145 -1.15 7.89 16.98
C ASP A 145 0.29 7.37 17.07
N ALA A 146 0.50 6.09 16.85
CA ALA A 146 1.80 5.45 16.82
C ALA A 146 2.58 5.67 15.49
N LEU A 147 1.98 6.37 14.51
CA LEU A 147 2.64 6.70 13.24
C LEU A 147 3.82 7.66 13.45
N ALA A 148 4.84 7.51 12.60
CA ALA A 148 6.14 8.13 12.80
C ALA A 148 6.08 9.67 12.80
N THR A 149 5.33 10.29 11.90
CA THR A 149 5.30 11.75 11.76
C THR A 149 4.02 12.37 12.31
N VAL A 150 4.09 13.61 12.77
CA VAL A 150 2.92 14.41 13.19
C VAL A 150 1.93 14.56 12.02
N GLU A 151 2.45 14.73 10.81
CA GLU A 151 1.64 14.88 9.61
C GLU A 151 0.87 13.60 9.29
N ASP A 152 1.51 12.44 9.35
CA ASP A 152 0.86 11.15 9.11
C ASP A 152 -0.21 10.88 10.17
N ARG A 153 0.06 11.16 11.44
CA ARG A 153 -0.95 11.06 12.51
C ARG A 153 -2.17 11.93 12.24
N ALA A 154 -1.96 13.18 11.84
CA ALA A 154 -3.05 14.09 11.51
C ALA A 154 -3.87 13.62 10.31
N LYS A 155 -3.21 13.10 9.26
CA LYS A 155 -3.87 12.51 8.08
C LYS A 155 -4.68 11.27 8.43
N ALA A 156 -4.11 10.35 9.22
CA ALA A 156 -4.76 9.12 9.63
C ALA A 156 -6.02 9.41 10.49
N ARG A 157 -5.90 10.29 11.47
CA ARG A 157 -7.07 10.77 12.24
C ARG A 157 -8.11 11.43 11.34
N GLY A 158 -7.69 12.22 10.36
CA GLY A 158 -8.57 12.82 9.36
C GLY A 158 -9.31 11.80 8.50
N MET A 159 -8.68 10.68 8.15
CA MET A 159 -9.35 9.57 7.46
C MET A 159 -10.44 8.96 8.33
N ALA A 160 -10.13 8.62 9.58
CA ALA A 160 -11.10 8.08 10.52
C ALA A 160 -12.28 9.05 10.76
N ALA A 161 -12.00 10.34 10.87
CA ALA A 161 -13.04 11.38 11.07
C ALA A 161 -13.99 11.48 9.89
N ARG A 162 -13.51 11.29 8.66
CA ARG A 162 -14.33 11.40 7.43
C ARG A 162 -15.22 10.19 7.16
N ASN A 163 -15.01 9.06 7.85
CA ASN A 163 -15.89 7.91 7.71
C ASN A 163 -17.30 8.27 8.18
N ALA A 164 -18.29 8.08 7.31
CA ALA A 164 -19.70 8.38 7.61
C ALA A 164 -20.27 7.45 8.68
N ILE A 165 -19.76 6.22 8.73
CA ILE A 165 -20.16 5.20 9.69
C ILE A 165 -18.93 4.81 10.48
N LYS A 166 -19.05 4.80 11.81
CA LYS A 166 -18.03 4.31 12.72
C LYS A 166 -18.66 3.24 13.59
N ILE A 167 -18.06 2.06 13.62
CA ILE A 167 -18.48 0.95 14.46
C ILE A 167 -17.37 0.75 15.48
N LEU A 168 -17.69 0.98 16.75
CA LEU A 168 -16.77 0.85 17.86
C LEU A 168 -17.21 -0.37 18.66
N GLY A 169 -16.29 -1.26 18.94
CA GLY A 169 -16.59 -2.47 19.69
C GLY A 169 -15.43 -2.82 20.63
N GLY A 170 -15.72 -3.03 21.90
CA GLY A 170 -14.74 -3.54 22.85
C GLY A 170 -13.56 -2.62 23.15
N LEU A 171 -13.74 -1.31 23.00
CA LEU A 171 -12.71 -0.32 23.31
C LEU A 171 -12.38 -0.34 24.81
N ASP A 172 -11.13 -0.09 25.14
CA ASP A 172 -10.72 0.07 26.53
C ASP A 172 -11.21 1.42 27.11
N GLY A 173 -11.04 1.58 28.44
CA GLY A 173 -11.58 2.76 29.13
C GLY A 173 -10.89 4.08 28.80
N GLU A 174 -9.71 4.06 28.17
CA GLU A 174 -9.01 5.27 27.71
C GLU A 174 -9.48 5.71 26.33
N GLU A 175 -9.81 4.77 25.46
CA GLU A 175 -10.31 5.04 24.12
C GLU A 175 -11.78 5.47 24.08
N MET A 176 -12.51 5.27 25.19
CA MET A 176 -13.91 5.67 25.33
C MET A 176 -14.09 7.10 25.86
N LYS A 177 -13.03 7.80 26.20
CA LYS A 177 -13.04 9.21 26.63
C LYS A 177 -12.87 10.16 25.49
#